data_2a0d7cb45c0b76eb989ae43896c8f5cc
#
_entry.id   2a0d7cb45c0b76eb989ae43896c8f5cc
#
_cell.length_a   1.000
_cell.length_b   1.000
_cell.length_c   1.000
_cell.angle_alpha   90.00
_cell.angle_beta   90.00
_cell.angle_gamma   90.00
#
_symmetry.space_group_name_H-M   'P 1'
#
loop_
_entity.id
_entity.type
_entity.pdbx_description
1 polymer ?
#
loop_
_entity_poly.entity_id
_entity_poly.type
_entity_poly.pdbx_seq_one_letter_code
_entity_poly.pdbx_strand_id
1 'polypeptide(L)'
;MSTNNQNAALSAALKGRARAKVLGLTFDDVMRYFFGGNATVAVIVLLLILVFLGKEGAGFFGQNQVNLSVYRKAGLEYVDMMRLPMEDFTSLTRGLNDARLVRFQALLASGKDAEQANAALAEFDAFADKFGAVAGDARGLMSDLTEVVSAVKTRVQVAVDNELERDMLRHAGRDAEAKA
;
A
#
# COMPACT_ATOMS: atom_id res chain seq x y z
N MET A 1 30.86 -78.05 18.38
CA MET A 1 29.53 -78.06 19.03
C MET A 1 29.35 -76.87 20.00
N SER A 2 29.89 -75.66 19.71
CA SER A 2 29.87 -74.57 20.68
C SER A 2 29.12 -73.32 20.22
N THR A 3 28.70 -73.19 18.98
CA THR A 3 28.09 -71.95 18.43
C THR A 3 26.58 -71.84 18.70
N ASN A 4 25.91 -72.97 18.98
CA ASN A 4 24.47 -72.98 19.16
C ASN A 4 24.04 -72.43 20.55
N ASN A 5 24.85 -72.56 21.58
CA ASN A 5 24.59 -72.08 22.92
C ASN A 5 24.77 -70.55 23.06
N GLN A 6 25.66 -69.93 22.27
CA GLN A 6 25.84 -68.49 22.28
C GLN A 6 24.64 -67.74 21.62
N ASN A 7 24.12 -68.31 20.56
CA ASN A 7 22.96 -67.73 19.87
C ASN A 7 21.66 -67.82 20.71
N ALA A 8 21.52 -68.92 21.48
CA ALA A 8 20.43 -69.10 22.43
C ALA A 8 20.50 -68.10 23.62
N ALA A 9 21.71 -67.86 24.14
CA ALA A 9 21.91 -66.88 25.20
C ALA A 9 21.70 -65.44 24.75
N LEU A 10 22.16 -65.07 23.53
CA LEU A 10 21.93 -63.77 22.90
C LEU A 10 20.42 -63.53 22.62
N SER A 11 19.73 -64.53 22.13
CA SER A 11 18.27 -64.41 21.88
C SER A 11 17.44 -64.30 23.17
N ALA A 12 17.89 -64.97 24.26
CA ALA A 12 17.30 -64.83 25.58
C ALA A 12 17.56 -63.46 26.20
N ALA A 13 18.74 -62.93 26.05
CA ALA A 13 19.14 -61.60 26.51
C ALA A 13 18.37 -60.49 25.77
N LEU A 14 18.10 -60.69 24.48
CA LEU A 14 17.32 -59.74 23.67
C LEU A 14 15.80 -59.82 23.97
N LYS A 15 15.31 -61.00 24.36
CA LYS A 15 13.90 -61.23 24.76
C LYS A 15 13.58 -60.69 26.19
N GLY A 16 14.60 -60.55 27.03
CA GLY A 16 14.45 -60.21 28.45
C GLY A 16 14.44 -58.72 28.76
N ARG A 17 14.47 -57.84 27.75
CA ARG A 17 14.31 -56.38 28.02
C ARG A 17 12.84 -56.08 28.32
N ALA A 18 12.47 -56.29 29.59
CA ALA A 18 11.17 -55.86 30.08
C ALA A 18 10.97 -54.39 29.73
N ARG A 19 10.05 -54.12 28.78
CA ARG A 19 9.63 -52.77 28.46
C ARG A 19 9.05 -52.17 29.73
N ALA A 20 9.73 -51.22 30.34
CA ALA A 20 9.26 -50.51 31.50
C ALA A 20 7.90 -49.87 31.18
N LYS A 21 6.84 -50.39 31.80
CA LYS A 21 5.49 -49.80 31.73
C LYS A 21 5.35 -48.81 32.83
N VAL A 22 5.24 -47.54 32.51
CA VAL A 22 4.88 -46.49 33.44
C VAL A 22 3.40 -46.18 33.23
N LEU A 23 2.55 -46.39 34.25
CA LEU A 23 1.09 -46.21 34.19
C LEU A 23 0.36 -47.04 33.09
N GLY A 24 0.86 -48.28 32.75
CA GLY A 24 0.28 -49.10 31.74
C GLY A 24 0.64 -48.79 30.27
N LEU A 25 1.34 -47.67 30.04
CA LEU A 25 1.83 -47.20 28.73
C LEU A 25 3.28 -47.64 28.53
N THR A 26 3.61 -48.13 27.33
CA THR A 26 4.98 -48.42 26.93
C THR A 26 5.69 -47.09 26.62
N PHE A 27 7.01 -47.01 26.86
CA PHE A 27 7.79 -45.80 26.52
C PHE A 27 7.59 -45.34 25.06
N ASP A 28 7.37 -46.27 24.17
CA ASP A 28 7.07 -46.08 22.76
C ASP A 28 5.72 -45.35 22.56
N ASP A 29 4.70 -45.72 23.35
CA ASP A 29 3.39 -45.09 23.32
C ASP A 29 3.47 -43.65 23.86
N VAL A 30 4.22 -43.43 24.93
CA VAL A 30 4.45 -42.07 25.48
C VAL A 30 5.14 -41.17 24.48
N MET A 31 6.19 -41.66 23.79
CA MET A 31 6.86 -40.91 22.75
C MET A 31 5.96 -40.64 21.56
N ARG A 32 5.14 -41.57 21.14
CA ARG A 32 4.17 -41.41 20.06
C ARG A 32 3.12 -40.33 20.39
N TYR A 33 2.60 -40.34 21.60
CA TYR A 33 1.64 -39.31 22.06
C TYR A 33 2.33 -37.95 22.23
N PHE A 34 3.57 -37.93 22.71
CA PHE A 34 4.33 -36.69 22.84
C PHE A 34 4.61 -36.02 21.49
N PHE A 35 5.11 -36.81 20.51
CA PHE A 35 5.36 -36.26 19.19
C PHE A 35 4.09 -35.94 18.43
N GLY A 36 3.05 -36.80 18.54
CA GLY A 36 1.74 -36.54 17.94
C GLY A 36 1.06 -35.32 18.54
N GLY A 37 1.08 -35.18 19.86
CA GLY A 37 0.54 -34.03 20.57
C GLY A 37 1.24 -32.72 20.19
N ASN A 38 2.58 -32.74 20.13
CA ASN A 38 3.37 -31.57 19.74
C ASN A 38 3.09 -31.14 18.30
N ALA A 39 2.98 -32.10 17.37
CA ALA A 39 2.58 -31.84 15.99
C ALA A 39 1.17 -31.21 15.90
N THR A 40 0.22 -31.74 16.68
CA THR A 40 -1.15 -31.22 16.73
C THR A 40 -1.19 -29.77 17.27
N VAL A 41 -0.44 -29.47 18.32
CA VAL A 41 -0.32 -28.12 18.86
C VAL A 41 0.26 -27.17 17.81
N ALA A 42 1.30 -27.58 17.07
CA ALA A 42 1.89 -26.77 16.01
C ALA A 42 0.87 -26.44 14.92
N VAL A 43 0.05 -27.41 14.51
CA VAL A 43 -1.03 -27.20 13.51
C VAL A 43 -2.09 -26.24 14.04
N ILE A 44 -2.50 -26.37 15.30
CA ILE A 44 -3.49 -25.47 15.93
C ILE A 44 -2.93 -24.03 15.99
N VAL A 45 -1.68 -23.86 16.39
CA VAL A 45 -1.04 -22.53 16.44
C VAL A 45 -0.98 -21.91 15.03
N LEU A 46 -0.64 -22.72 14.02
CA LEU A 46 -0.60 -22.25 12.63
C LEU A 46 -1.98 -21.82 12.13
N LEU A 47 -3.03 -22.58 12.46
CA LEU A 47 -4.41 -22.20 12.14
C LEU A 47 -4.85 -20.93 12.86
N LEU A 48 -4.49 -20.76 14.14
CA LEU A 48 -4.79 -19.54 14.90
C LEU A 48 -4.10 -18.31 14.28
N ILE A 49 -2.83 -18.45 13.87
CA ILE A 49 -2.11 -17.37 13.17
C ILE A 49 -2.81 -17.03 11.86
N LEU A 50 -3.25 -18.02 11.09
CA LEU A 50 -3.93 -17.81 9.81
C LEU A 50 -5.28 -17.12 10.00
N VAL A 51 -6.06 -17.51 11.01
CA VAL A 51 -7.32 -16.86 11.38
C VAL A 51 -7.08 -15.42 11.85
N PHE A 52 -6.05 -15.19 12.67
CA PHE A 52 -5.68 -13.86 13.15
C PHE A 52 -5.28 -12.95 11.99
N LEU A 53 -4.37 -13.41 11.11
CA LEU A 53 -3.95 -12.66 9.92
C LEU A 53 -5.13 -12.39 8.96
N GLY A 54 -6.04 -13.36 8.81
CA GLY A 54 -7.25 -13.20 8.00
C GLY A 54 -8.17 -12.12 8.56
N LYS A 55 -8.36 -12.09 9.88
CA LYS A 55 -9.18 -11.09 10.57
C LYS A 55 -8.59 -9.68 10.46
N GLU A 56 -7.29 -9.53 10.72
CA GLU A 56 -6.58 -8.26 10.57
C GLU A 56 -6.54 -7.79 9.11
N GLY A 57 -6.29 -8.71 8.18
CA GLY A 57 -6.29 -8.42 6.75
C GLY A 57 -7.67 -7.95 6.26
N ALA A 58 -8.75 -8.58 6.69
CA ALA A 58 -10.11 -8.19 6.32
C ALA A 58 -10.45 -6.75 6.77
N GLY A 59 -10.02 -6.35 7.97
CA GLY A 59 -10.16 -4.98 8.48
C GLY A 59 -9.42 -3.97 7.61
N PHE A 60 -8.19 -4.28 7.20
CA PHE A 60 -7.40 -3.42 6.32
C PHE A 60 -8.04 -3.25 4.94
N PHE A 61 -8.56 -4.31 4.34
CA PHE A 61 -9.25 -4.23 3.05
C PHE A 61 -10.55 -3.42 3.14
N GLY A 62 -11.33 -3.56 4.22
CA GLY A 62 -12.52 -2.76 4.46
C GLY A 62 -12.20 -1.26 4.55
N GLN A 63 -11.19 -0.90 5.34
CA GLN A 63 -10.77 0.50 5.50
C GLN A 63 -10.22 1.09 4.20
N ASN A 64 -9.50 0.30 3.41
CA ASN A 64 -9.01 0.73 2.11
C ASN A 64 -10.16 1.00 1.10
N GLN A 65 -11.21 0.19 1.10
CA GLN A 65 -12.40 0.42 0.26
C GLN A 65 -13.13 1.70 0.65
N VAL A 66 -13.28 1.99 1.95
CA VAL A 66 -13.86 3.24 2.45
C VAL A 66 -13.03 4.43 1.99
N ASN A 67 -11.72 4.40 2.19
CA ASN A 67 -10.81 5.46 1.75
C ASN A 67 -10.88 5.69 0.24
N LEU A 68 -10.93 4.63 -0.56
CA LEU A 68 -11.06 4.71 -2.02
C LEU A 68 -12.42 5.30 -2.44
N SER A 69 -13.49 4.97 -1.73
CA SER A 69 -14.81 5.55 -1.99
C SER A 69 -14.85 7.04 -1.67
N VAL A 70 -14.23 7.47 -0.56
CA VAL A 70 -14.09 8.89 -0.20
C VAL A 70 -13.26 9.63 -1.25
N TYR A 71 -12.13 9.06 -1.67
CA TYR A 71 -11.26 9.60 -2.70
C TYR A 71 -12.00 9.86 -4.02
N ARG A 72 -12.78 8.89 -4.50
CA ARG A 72 -13.58 9.01 -5.72
C ARG A 72 -14.76 9.98 -5.56
N LYS A 73 -15.51 9.88 -4.48
CA LYS A 73 -16.65 10.77 -4.20
C LYS A 73 -16.22 12.23 -4.05
N ALA A 74 -15.04 12.47 -3.51
CA ALA A 74 -14.49 13.80 -3.37
C ALA A 74 -13.93 14.37 -4.70
N GLY A 75 -13.70 13.54 -5.72
CA GLY A 75 -13.15 13.97 -7.00
C GLY A 75 -11.61 14.12 -7.03
N LEU A 76 -10.90 13.56 -6.04
CA LEU A 76 -9.44 13.59 -6.01
C LEU A 76 -8.79 12.91 -7.22
N GLU A 77 -9.49 11.96 -7.82
CA GLU A 77 -9.07 11.30 -9.05
C GLU A 77 -8.85 12.32 -10.19
N TYR A 78 -9.71 13.36 -10.29
CA TYR A 78 -9.54 14.43 -11.30
C TYR A 78 -8.33 15.32 -11.00
N VAL A 79 -8.06 15.60 -9.73
CA VAL A 79 -6.86 16.34 -9.31
C VAL A 79 -5.59 15.59 -9.72
N ASP A 80 -5.55 14.28 -9.48
CA ASP A 80 -4.38 13.47 -9.85
C ASP A 80 -4.22 13.33 -11.37
N MET A 81 -5.31 13.21 -12.13
CA MET A 81 -5.27 13.20 -13.60
C MET A 81 -4.73 14.51 -14.18
N MET A 82 -5.06 15.64 -13.56
CA MET A 82 -4.61 16.96 -14.03
C MET A 82 -3.18 17.30 -13.62
N ARG A 83 -2.61 16.56 -12.66
CA ARG A 83 -1.25 16.83 -12.16
C ARG A 83 -0.19 16.69 -13.25
N LEU A 84 -0.22 15.60 -14.01
CA LEU A 84 0.77 15.36 -15.08
C LEU A 84 0.77 16.45 -16.16
N PRO A 85 -0.38 16.85 -16.75
CA PRO A 85 -0.41 17.98 -17.66
C PRO A 85 0.14 19.29 -17.07
N MET A 86 -0.07 19.54 -15.76
CA MET A 86 0.47 20.74 -15.12
C MET A 86 2.00 20.69 -14.97
N GLU A 87 2.55 19.51 -14.68
CA GLU A 87 4.00 19.27 -14.66
C GLU A 87 4.59 19.48 -16.06
N ASP A 88 3.89 18.98 -17.11
CA ASP A 88 4.28 19.17 -18.50
C ASP A 88 4.27 20.64 -18.92
N PHE A 89 3.25 21.42 -18.57
CA PHE A 89 3.22 22.87 -18.82
C PHE A 89 4.37 23.59 -18.15
N THR A 90 4.71 23.21 -16.92
CA THR A 90 5.87 23.77 -16.21
C THR A 90 7.18 23.41 -16.91
N SER A 91 7.31 22.19 -17.35
CA SER A 91 8.47 21.69 -18.09
C SER A 91 8.64 22.40 -19.45
N LEU A 92 7.54 22.55 -20.18
CA LEU A 92 7.51 23.29 -21.46
C LEU A 92 7.89 24.76 -21.28
N THR A 93 7.38 25.43 -20.22
CA THR A 93 7.76 26.82 -19.93
C THR A 93 9.26 26.96 -19.68
N ARG A 94 9.87 26.03 -18.94
CA ARG A 94 11.33 25.99 -18.77
C ARG A 94 12.05 25.73 -20.09
N GLY A 95 11.58 24.77 -20.86
CA GLY A 95 12.16 24.45 -22.18
C GLY A 95 12.11 25.63 -23.15
N LEU A 96 11.05 26.44 -23.12
CA LEU A 96 10.98 27.67 -23.93
C LEU A 96 12.06 28.67 -23.48
N ASN A 97 12.26 28.85 -22.18
CA ASN A 97 13.31 29.76 -21.70
C ASN A 97 14.71 29.26 -22.05
N ASP A 98 14.96 27.96 -21.96
CA ASP A 98 16.24 27.36 -22.37
C ASP A 98 16.47 27.50 -23.87
N ALA A 99 15.45 27.25 -24.68
CA ALA A 99 15.51 27.41 -26.13
C ALA A 99 15.78 28.88 -26.53
N ARG A 100 15.17 29.84 -25.84
CA ARG A 100 15.44 31.26 -26.01
C ARG A 100 16.90 31.59 -25.75
N LEU A 101 17.44 31.09 -24.63
CA LEU A 101 18.83 31.34 -24.24
C LEU A 101 19.81 30.80 -25.29
N VAL A 102 19.59 29.54 -25.72
CA VAL A 102 20.43 28.92 -26.75
C VAL A 102 20.38 29.68 -28.07
N ARG A 103 19.18 30.10 -28.52
CA ARG A 103 19.03 30.90 -29.74
C ARG A 103 19.67 32.29 -29.60
N PHE A 104 19.51 32.95 -28.47
CA PHE A 104 20.15 34.23 -28.22
C PHE A 104 21.68 34.13 -28.31
N GLN A 105 22.27 33.13 -27.66
CA GLN A 105 23.70 32.86 -27.74
C GLN A 105 24.18 32.56 -29.18
N ALA A 106 23.41 31.80 -29.94
CA ALA A 106 23.72 31.49 -31.33
C ALA A 106 23.68 32.77 -32.22
N LEU A 107 22.77 33.70 -31.98
CA LEU A 107 22.67 34.95 -32.68
C LEU A 107 23.88 35.87 -32.36
N LEU A 108 24.29 35.95 -31.09
CA LEU A 108 25.50 36.67 -30.69
C LEU A 108 26.76 36.07 -31.34
N ALA A 109 26.87 34.73 -31.36
CA ALA A 109 27.98 34.01 -32.03
C ALA A 109 28.03 34.25 -33.55
N SER A 110 26.87 34.52 -34.16
CA SER A 110 26.78 34.88 -35.59
C SER A 110 27.17 36.35 -35.92
N GLY A 111 27.58 37.11 -34.90
CA GLY A 111 28.06 38.51 -35.03
C GLY A 111 26.94 39.56 -34.88
N LYS A 112 25.73 39.19 -34.45
CA LYS A 112 24.66 40.14 -34.12
C LYS A 112 24.95 40.75 -32.73
N ASP A 113 24.60 42.01 -32.57
CA ASP A 113 24.59 42.60 -31.22
C ASP A 113 23.37 42.18 -30.40
N ALA A 114 23.34 42.51 -29.11
CA ALA A 114 22.27 42.09 -28.20
C ALA A 114 20.90 42.66 -28.58
N GLU A 115 20.85 43.86 -29.17
CA GLU A 115 19.59 44.49 -29.59
C GLU A 115 19.02 43.78 -30.81
N GLN A 116 19.86 43.53 -31.81
CA GLN A 116 19.47 42.74 -33.00
C GLN A 116 19.07 41.30 -32.67
N ALA A 117 19.76 40.68 -31.69
CA ALA A 117 19.41 39.34 -31.23
C ALA A 117 18.05 39.31 -30.52
N ASN A 118 17.75 40.28 -29.67
CA ASN A 118 16.45 40.43 -29.02
C ASN A 118 15.33 40.74 -30.03
N ALA A 119 15.60 41.64 -31.00
CA ALA A 119 14.62 41.93 -32.03
C ALA A 119 14.29 40.70 -32.88
N ALA A 120 15.28 39.84 -33.18
CA ALA A 120 15.07 38.60 -33.91
C ALA A 120 14.29 37.53 -33.08
N LEU A 121 14.23 37.65 -31.76
CA LEU A 121 13.49 36.77 -30.86
C LEU A 121 12.12 37.30 -30.45
N ALA A 122 11.74 38.51 -30.87
CA ALA A 122 10.52 39.16 -30.41
C ALA A 122 9.24 38.36 -30.60
N GLU A 123 9.09 37.64 -31.75
CA GLU A 123 7.94 36.75 -32.00
C GLU A 123 7.96 35.56 -31.09
N PHE A 124 9.14 34.97 -30.86
CA PHE A 124 9.31 33.84 -29.92
C PHE A 124 8.97 34.28 -28.48
N ASP A 125 9.43 35.46 -28.07
CA ASP A 125 9.15 36.02 -26.74
C ASP A 125 7.65 36.27 -26.56
N ALA A 126 6.97 36.82 -27.56
CA ALA A 126 5.53 37.03 -27.54
C ALA A 126 4.75 35.72 -27.44
N PHE A 127 5.23 34.63 -28.08
CA PHE A 127 4.65 33.31 -27.94
C PHE A 127 4.90 32.73 -26.54
N ALA A 128 6.13 32.80 -26.05
CA ALA A 128 6.53 32.30 -24.74
C ALA A 128 5.75 33.00 -23.59
N ASP A 129 5.56 34.32 -23.69
CA ASP A 129 4.77 35.10 -22.76
C ASP A 129 3.29 34.65 -22.73
N LYS A 130 2.66 34.48 -23.91
CA LYS A 130 1.29 33.97 -24.01
C LYS A 130 1.16 32.58 -23.47
N PHE A 131 2.11 31.70 -23.78
CA PHE A 131 2.13 30.35 -23.23
C PHE A 131 2.30 30.36 -21.72
N GLY A 132 3.20 31.20 -21.21
CA GLY A 132 3.42 31.38 -19.76
C GLY A 132 2.18 31.87 -19.03
N ALA A 133 1.42 32.79 -19.62
CA ALA A 133 0.15 33.30 -19.07
C ALA A 133 -0.87 32.15 -18.97
N VAL A 134 -1.11 31.42 -20.07
CA VAL A 134 -2.05 30.26 -20.08
C VAL A 134 -1.61 29.17 -19.08
N ALA A 135 -0.31 28.86 -19.03
CA ALA A 135 0.22 27.92 -18.05
C ALA A 135 0.05 28.40 -16.60
N GLY A 136 0.12 29.72 -16.37
CA GLY A 136 -0.18 30.36 -15.10
C GLY A 136 -1.64 30.23 -14.70
N ASP A 137 -2.55 30.56 -15.61
CA ASP A 137 -4.00 30.42 -15.40
C ASP A 137 -4.41 28.98 -15.14
N ALA A 138 -3.89 28.03 -15.91
CA ALA A 138 -4.13 26.61 -15.71
C ALA A 138 -3.66 26.13 -14.33
N ARG A 139 -2.54 26.66 -13.83
CA ARG A 139 -2.02 26.39 -12.50
C ARG A 139 -2.91 26.96 -11.40
N GLY A 140 -3.45 28.18 -11.61
CA GLY A 140 -4.45 28.80 -10.73
C GLY A 140 -5.70 27.93 -10.62
N LEU A 141 -6.29 27.53 -11.74
CA LEU A 141 -7.45 26.66 -11.79
C LEU A 141 -7.21 25.30 -11.10
N MET A 142 -6.01 24.75 -11.25
CA MET A 142 -5.64 23.49 -10.56
C MET A 142 -5.55 23.67 -9.05
N SER A 143 -5.05 24.82 -8.58
CA SER A 143 -5.02 25.17 -7.17
C SER A 143 -6.43 25.28 -6.59
N ASP A 144 -7.30 26.00 -7.28
CA ASP A 144 -8.73 26.17 -6.88
C ASP A 144 -9.47 24.84 -6.85
N LEU A 145 -9.26 24.00 -7.88
CA LEU A 145 -9.82 22.66 -7.92
C LEU A 145 -9.36 21.81 -6.73
N THR A 146 -8.07 21.87 -6.41
CA THR A 146 -7.49 21.13 -5.30
C THR A 146 -8.07 21.58 -3.95
N GLU A 147 -8.30 22.87 -3.77
CA GLU A 147 -8.91 23.43 -2.57
C GLU A 147 -10.37 22.93 -2.43
N VAL A 148 -11.17 23.07 -3.48
CA VAL A 148 -12.58 22.63 -3.49
C VAL A 148 -12.68 21.13 -3.22
N VAL A 149 -11.88 20.31 -3.91
CA VAL A 149 -11.90 18.85 -3.74
C VAL A 149 -11.44 18.45 -2.34
N SER A 150 -10.47 19.15 -1.75
CA SER A 150 -10.03 18.92 -0.38
C SER A 150 -11.14 19.25 0.65
N ALA A 151 -11.87 20.34 0.44
CA ALA A 151 -13.04 20.70 1.26
C ALA A 151 -14.16 19.65 1.14
N VAL A 152 -14.44 19.18 -0.08
CA VAL A 152 -15.43 18.11 -0.34
C VAL A 152 -14.99 16.81 0.33
N LYS A 153 -13.69 16.42 0.21
CA LYS A 153 -13.14 15.25 0.87
C LYS A 153 -13.41 15.26 2.37
N THR A 154 -13.13 16.39 3.02
CA THR A 154 -13.34 16.53 4.47
C THR A 154 -14.82 16.31 4.82
N ARG A 155 -15.76 16.88 4.05
CA ARG A 155 -17.20 16.70 4.27
C ARG A 155 -17.66 15.25 4.04
N VAL A 156 -17.16 14.63 2.97
CA VAL A 156 -17.47 13.21 2.66
C VAL A 156 -16.93 12.29 3.74
N GLN A 157 -15.71 12.56 4.25
CA GLN A 157 -15.13 11.79 5.35
C GLN A 157 -15.99 11.87 6.60
N VAL A 158 -16.38 13.06 7.02
CA VAL A 158 -17.28 13.27 8.19
C VAL A 158 -18.62 12.55 7.98
N ALA A 159 -19.20 12.57 6.79
CA ALA A 159 -20.43 11.85 6.51
C ALA A 159 -20.27 10.32 6.64
N VAL A 160 -19.17 9.78 6.14
CA VAL A 160 -18.84 8.34 6.25
C VAL A 160 -18.61 7.94 7.70
N ASP A 161 -17.86 8.75 8.46
CA ASP A 161 -17.58 8.48 9.87
C ASP A 161 -18.88 8.50 10.70
N ASN A 162 -19.79 9.44 10.43
CA ASN A 162 -21.12 9.51 11.07
C ASN A 162 -22.00 8.31 10.70
N GLU A 163 -21.97 7.83 9.45
CA GLU A 163 -22.67 6.60 9.05
C GLU A 163 -22.16 5.39 9.80
N LEU A 164 -20.84 5.25 9.90
CA LEU A 164 -20.17 4.15 10.63
C LEU A 164 -20.57 4.17 12.12
N GLU A 165 -20.55 5.35 12.74
CA GLU A 165 -20.96 5.50 14.14
C GLU A 165 -22.43 5.12 14.35
N ARG A 166 -23.32 5.56 13.47
CA ARG A 166 -24.74 5.18 13.50
C ARG A 166 -24.94 3.68 13.39
N ASP A 167 -24.22 3.03 12.50
CA ASP A 167 -24.30 1.57 12.34
C ASP A 167 -23.77 0.83 13.55
N MET A 168 -22.67 1.30 14.16
CA MET A 168 -22.18 0.75 15.43
C MET A 168 -23.19 0.90 16.56
N LEU A 169 -23.85 2.05 16.69
CA LEU A 169 -24.87 2.28 17.68
C LEU A 169 -26.10 1.37 17.48
N ARG A 170 -26.53 1.15 16.23
CA ARG A 170 -27.62 0.21 15.91
C ARG A 170 -27.23 -1.23 16.28
N HIS A 171 -26.04 -1.67 15.93
CA HIS A 171 -25.55 -3.00 16.31
C HIS A 171 -25.40 -3.19 17.82
N ALA A 172 -25.16 -2.10 18.57
CA ALA A 172 -25.14 -2.11 20.02
C ALA A 172 -26.56 -2.04 20.67
N GLY A 173 -27.64 -2.01 19.88
CA GLY A 173 -29.01 -1.88 20.37
C GLY A 173 -29.40 -0.48 20.86
N ARG A 174 -28.61 0.55 20.52
CA ARG A 174 -28.80 1.95 20.94
C ARG A 174 -29.47 2.77 19.85
N ASP A 175 -30.59 2.28 19.31
CA ASP A 175 -31.27 2.87 18.15
C ASP A 175 -31.75 4.32 18.34
N ALA A 176 -32.02 4.73 19.59
CA ALA A 176 -32.40 6.10 19.91
C ALA A 176 -31.27 7.08 19.67
N GLU A 177 -30.04 6.70 20.02
CA GLU A 177 -28.84 7.51 19.84
C GLU A 177 -28.34 7.51 18.39
N ALA A 178 -28.61 6.45 17.64
CA ALA A 178 -28.32 6.37 16.21
C ALA A 178 -29.17 7.29 15.33
N LYS A 179 -30.28 7.83 15.87
CA LYS A 179 -31.20 8.74 15.16
C LYS A 179 -30.93 10.23 15.48
N ALA A 180 -30.14 10.52 16.48
CA ALA A 180 -29.73 11.88 16.83
C ALA A 180 -28.57 12.36 15.95
#